data_f6e516ec7efaadec22c3d572e5f4c848
#
_entry.id   f6e516ec7efaadec22c3d572e5f4c848
#
_cell.length_a   1.000
_cell.length_b   1.000
_cell.length_c   1.000
_cell.angle_alpha   90.00
_cell.angle_beta   90.00
_cell.angle_gamma   90.00
#
_symmetry.space_group_name_H-M   'P 1'
#
loop_
_entity.id
_entity.type
_entity.pdbx_description
1 polymer ?
#
loop_
_entity_poly.entity_id
_entity_poly.type
_entity_poly.pdbx_seq_one_letter_code
_entity_poly.pdbx_strand_id
1 'polypeptide(L)'
;MSMRLYDTARRDIVPFTPNELVLMYTCGITPYDATHLGHASTFLFYDILQRRLIDLGHTVRCVRNVTDVDDPLFAKARELGVHYLDLAAGEEARFNRDMEALEMLPAYSTPRASSAITDIRKFIGLVLDRGFAYAVGGSVYFDVTKVPTFGEVSHYSHEQMLEFARQRGGNVDDPQKRNPLDFVLWHPSADDEPAWDATWGSGRPGWHIECSALALRDLGTTIDLHGGGSDLIFPHHECERAQSEAATGETFVKHWMHVAMVFKDGEKMSKSLGNLVFVDQLRTLWDPRSIRIAIIEHHYRTEWEWDETLMPRSSARLTQWVASVGGPQSDLLNSVRACLDNDLDTPGALDLIDAAAATGIDVSASAALLGVELHTAVGPR
;
A
#
# COMPACT_ATOMS: atom_id res chain seq x y z
N MET A 1 0.38 -14.34 -23.20
CA MET A 1 1.13 -15.01 -22.09
C MET A 1 0.36 -14.72 -20.81
N SER A 2 0.39 -15.60 -19.81
CA SER A 2 -0.23 -15.30 -18.52
C SER A 2 0.68 -14.34 -17.75
N MET A 3 0.09 -13.36 -17.06
CA MET A 3 0.82 -12.44 -16.17
C MET A 3 1.58 -13.23 -15.10
N ARG A 4 2.79 -12.79 -14.80
CA ARG A 4 3.63 -13.33 -13.73
C ARG A 4 4.05 -12.18 -12.81
N LEU A 5 3.97 -12.40 -11.50
CA LEU A 5 4.35 -11.41 -10.49
C LEU A 5 5.23 -12.08 -9.42
N TYR A 6 6.12 -11.32 -8.83
CA TYR A 6 6.87 -11.78 -7.67
C TYR A 6 5.96 -11.89 -6.46
N ASP A 7 5.96 -13.05 -5.83
CA ASP A 7 5.24 -13.30 -4.59
C ASP A 7 6.21 -13.28 -3.41
N THR A 8 6.00 -12.39 -2.48
CA THR A 8 6.88 -12.20 -1.33
C THR A 8 6.95 -13.45 -0.44
N ALA A 9 5.80 -14.12 -0.20
CA ALA A 9 5.77 -15.32 0.63
C ALA A 9 6.43 -16.51 -0.07
N ARG A 10 6.35 -16.61 -1.40
CA ARG A 10 7.02 -17.67 -2.18
C ARG A 10 8.45 -17.32 -2.56
N ARG A 11 8.83 -16.05 -2.48
CA ARG A 11 10.14 -15.53 -2.90
C ARG A 11 10.50 -15.85 -4.35
N ASP A 12 9.50 -15.90 -5.23
CA ASP A 12 9.65 -16.25 -6.65
C ASP A 12 8.66 -15.51 -7.53
N ILE A 13 8.98 -15.37 -8.82
CA ILE A 13 8.07 -14.86 -9.84
C ILE A 13 7.19 -16.01 -10.32
N VAL A 14 5.93 -15.97 -9.92
CA VAL A 14 4.96 -17.03 -10.18
C VAL A 14 3.82 -16.56 -11.09
N PRO A 15 3.12 -17.46 -11.79
CA PRO A 15 1.92 -17.09 -12.53
C PRO A 15 0.87 -16.45 -11.62
N PHE A 16 0.36 -15.30 -12.01
CA PHE A 16 -0.78 -14.64 -11.38
C PHE A 16 -2.02 -14.90 -12.24
N THR A 17 -2.88 -15.80 -11.77
CA THR A 17 -4.06 -16.27 -12.50
C THR A 17 -5.33 -16.06 -11.66
N PRO A 18 -5.75 -14.80 -11.48
CA PRO A 18 -6.96 -14.51 -10.73
C PRO A 18 -8.22 -14.93 -11.50
N ASN A 19 -9.36 -14.96 -10.79
CA ASN A 19 -10.67 -15.14 -11.39
C ASN A 19 -11.08 -13.92 -12.23
N GLU A 20 -12.27 -13.97 -12.86
CA GLU A 20 -12.85 -12.83 -13.58
C GLU A 20 -12.99 -11.59 -12.69
N LEU A 21 -13.41 -11.78 -11.43
CA LEU A 21 -13.40 -10.76 -10.38
C LEU A 21 -12.12 -10.91 -9.54
N VAL A 22 -11.25 -9.91 -9.59
CA VAL A 22 -10.01 -9.84 -8.80
C VAL A 22 -10.28 -9.08 -7.50
N LEU A 23 -10.02 -9.73 -6.39
CA LEU A 23 -10.13 -9.16 -5.05
C LEU A 23 -8.75 -8.71 -4.58
N MET A 24 -8.55 -7.40 -4.47
CA MET A 24 -7.27 -6.79 -4.13
C MET A 24 -7.42 -5.89 -2.90
N TYR A 25 -6.54 -6.07 -1.92
CA TYR A 25 -6.44 -5.18 -0.77
C TYR A 25 -5.06 -4.54 -0.73
N THR A 26 -5.00 -3.24 -0.63
CA THR A 26 -3.74 -2.51 -0.39
C THR A 26 -3.86 -1.75 0.91
N CYS A 27 -2.93 -1.97 1.83
CA CYS A 27 -2.88 -1.15 3.05
C CYS A 27 -2.79 0.32 2.65
N GLY A 28 -3.69 1.11 3.24
CA GLY A 28 -3.88 2.51 2.89
C GLY A 28 -2.98 3.44 3.67
N ILE A 29 -3.51 4.56 4.10
CA ILE A 29 -2.75 5.59 4.81
C ILE A 29 -3.20 5.72 6.27
N THR A 30 -2.25 6.07 7.16
CA THR A 30 -2.54 6.73 8.42
C THR A 30 -2.49 8.24 8.16
N PRO A 31 -3.64 8.94 8.11
CA PRO A 31 -3.73 10.29 7.58
C PRO A 31 -3.37 11.35 8.65
N TYR A 32 -2.09 11.46 8.97
CA TYR A 32 -1.59 12.42 9.94
C TYR A 32 -0.57 13.41 9.36
N ASP A 33 -0.24 13.28 8.07
CA ASP A 33 0.70 14.15 7.37
C ASP A 33 0.57 14.01 5.84
N ALA A 34 1.15 14.97 5.10
CA ALA A 34 1.11 15.07 3.66
C ALA A 34 1.65 13.84 2.92
N THR A 35 1.16 13.63 1.71
CA THR A 35 1.59 12.56 0.82
C THR A 35 3.01 12.79 0.32
N HIS A 36 3.93 11.92 0.68
CA HIS A 36 5.30 11.93 0.14
C HIS A 36 5.46 10.90 -0.99
N LEU A 37 6.55 11.01 -1.76
CA LEU A 37 6.84 10.15 -2.92
C LEU A 37 6.84 8.65 -2.58
N GLY A 38 7.23 8.25 -1.37
CA GLY A 38 7.15 6.86 -0.95
C GLY A 38 5.72 6.32 -0.97
N HIS A 39 4.74 7.09 -0.48
CA HIS A 39 3.32 6.73 -0.60
C HIS A 39 2.89 6.67 -2.07
N ALA A 40 3.21 7.72 -2.85
CA ALA A 40 2.85 7.76 -4.26
C ALA A 40 3.44 6.57 -5.03
N SER A 41 4.71 6.23 -4.80
CA SER A 41 5.36 5.07 -5.40
C SER A 41 4.58 3.78 -5.11
N THR A 42 4.27 3.52 -3.85
CA THR A 42 3.51 2.33 -3.46
C THR A 42 2.18 2.25 -4.22
N PHE A 43 1.37 3.30 -4.18
CA PHE A 43 0.03 3.25 -4.76
C PHE A 43 0.01 3.23 -6.29
N LEU A 44 0.97 3.90 -6.95
CA LEU A 44 1.02 3.94 -8.41
C LEU A 44 1.36 2.57 -9.02
N PHE A 45 2.17 1.74 -8.39
CA PHE A 45 2.43 0.38 -8.89
C PHE A 45 1.19 -0.52 -8.79
N TYR A 46 0.38 -0.38 -7.72
CA TYR A 46 -0.90 -1.06 -7.66
C TYR A 46 -1.92 -0.51 -8.66
N ASP A 47 -1.86 0.78 -8.97
CA ASP A 47 -2.67 1.38 -10.05
C ASP A 47 -2.31 0.80 -11.42
N ILE A 48 -1.01 0.66 -11.73
CA ILE A 48 -0.57 0.03 -12.99
C ILE A 48 -1.02 -1.43 -13.06
N LEU A 49 -0.91 -2.18 -11.96
CA LEU A 49 -1.41 -3.54 -11.90
C LEU A 49 -2.92 -3.60 -12.16
N GLN A 50 -3.71 -2.72 -11.54
CA GLN A 50 -5.15 -2.64 -11.79
C GLN A 50 -5.45 -2.32 -13.24
N ARG A 51 -4.76 -1.34 -13.86
CA ARG A 51 -4.93 -0.99 -15.28
C ARG A 51 -4.64 -2.17 -16.19
N ARG A 52 -3.56 -2.91 -15.93
CA ARG A 52 -3.22 -4.09 -16.72
C ARG A 52 -4.24 -5.23 -16.55
N LEU A 53 -4.75 -5.47 -15.34
CA LEU A 53 -5.79 -6.46 -15.09
C LEU A 53 -7.11 -6.08 -15.79
N ILE A 54 -7.50 -4.81 -15.78
CA ILE A 54 -8.67 -4.31 -16.52
C ILE A 54 -8.45 -4.48 -18.03
N ASP A 55 -7.28 -4.17 -18.56
CA ASP A 55 -6.91 -4.38 -19.96
C ASP A 55 -6.91 -5.87 -20.37
N LEU A 56 -6.66 -6.78 -19.43
CA LEU A 56 -6.84 -8.24 -19.61
C LEU A 56 -8.33 -8.69 -19.57
N GLY A 57 -9.25 -7.79 -19.24
CA GLY A 57 -10.69 -8.07 -19.19
C GLY A 57 -11.21 -8.45 -17.79
N HIS A 58 -10.39 -8.34 -16.75
CA HIS A 58 -10.84 -8.60 -15.37
C HIS A 58 -11.62 -7.40 -14.80
N THR A 59 -12.56 -7.70 -13.90
CA THR A 59 -13.13 -6.71 -12.98
C THR A 59 -12.29 -6.68 -11.72
N VAL A 60 -11.79 -5.50 -11.32
CA VAL A 60 -10.93 -5.36 -10.13
C VAL A 60 -11.69 -4.65 -9.01
N ARG A 61 -11.74 -5.25 -7.84
CA ARG A 61 -12.16 -4.61 -6.58
C ARG A 61 -10.94 -4.37 -5.71
N CYS A 62 -10.36 -3.18 -5.82
CA CYS A 62 -9.26 -2.74 -4.96
C CYS A 62 -9.82 -1.98 -3.76
N VAL A 63 -9.69 -2.54 -2.56
CA VAL A 63 -10.00 -1.89 -1.29
C VAL A 63 -8.73 -1.29 -0.73
N ARG A 64 -8.83 -0.05 -0.22
CA ARG A 64 -7.74 0.69 0.40
C ARG A 64 -8.26 1.37 1.65
N ASN A 65 -7.78 0.95 2.81
CA ASN A 65 -8.29 1.50 4.06
C ASN A 65 -7.72 2.88 4.41
N VAL A 66 -8.38 3.53 5.35
CA VAL A 66 -7.87 4.70 6.07
C VAL A 66 -7.75 4.33 7.55
N THR A 67 -6.52 4.30 8.06
CA THR A 67 -6.23 4.04 9.47
C THR A 67 -6.38 5.33 10.26
N ASP A 68 -7.62 5.64 10.65
CA ASP A 68 -7.98 6.85 11.39
C ASP A 68 -8.09 6.63 12.91
N VAL A 69 -7.60 5.50 13.41
CA VAL A 69 -7.49 5.15 14.83
C VAL A 69 -6.09 4.62 15.11
N ASP A 70 -5.09 5.51 15.26
CA ASP A 70 -3.70 5.09 15.39
C ASP A 70 -2.87 6.09 16.22
N ASP A 71 -1.88 5.60 16.95
CA ASP A 71 -1.02 6.39 17.84
C ASP A 71 -0.35 7.60 17.16
N PRO A 72 0.24 7.49 15.95
CA PRO A 72 0.83 8.62 15.26
C PRO A 72 -0.16 9.73 14.95
N LEU A 73 -1.42 9.38 14.61
CA LEU A 73 -2.48 10.34 14.35
C LEU A 73 -2.85 11.10 15.62
N PHE A 74 -3.03 10.41 16.75
CA PHE A 74 -3.36 11.03 18.04
C PHE A 74 -2.23 11.94 18.52
N ALA A 75 -0.99 11.47 18.43
CA ALA A 75 0.18 12.27 18.79
C ALA A 75 0.26 13.57 17.97
N LYS A 76 0.03 13.49 16.66
CA LYS A 76 0.07 14.67 15.78
C LYS A 76 -1.11 15.61 16.03
N ALA A 77 -2.29 15.09 16.29
CA ALA A 77 -3.48 15.89 16.64
C ALA A 77 -3.25 16.68 17.95
N ARG A 78 -2.63 16.05 18.96
CA ARG A 78 -2.22 16.74 20.21
C ARG A 78 -1.21 17.83 19.96
N GLU A 79 -0.17 17.58 19.17
CA GLU A 79 0.85 18.57 18.79
C GLU A 79 0.21 19.80 18.11
N LEU A 80 -0.76 19.58 17.24
CA LEU A 80 -1.43 20.64 16.50
C LEU A 80 -2.60 21.30 17.26
N GLY A 81 -3.04 20.73 18.38
CA GLY A 81 -4.20 21.20 19.14
C GLY A 81 -5.53 21.08 18.39
N VAL A 82 -5.68 20.06 17.53
CA VAL A 82 -6.88 19.81 16.73
C VAL A 82 -7.50 18.44 17.07
N HIS A 83 -8.76 18.24 16.68
CA HIS A 83 -9.38 16.94 16.82
C HIS A 83 -8.81 15.95 15.78
N TYR A 84 -8.52 14.72 16.19
CA TYR A 84 -7.86 13.73 15.33
C TYR A 84 -8.65 13.39 14.06
N LEU A 85 -9.99 13.37 14.11
CA LEU A 85 -10.82 13.15 12.92
C LEU A 85 -10.77 14.32 11.93
N ASP A 86 -10.63 15.55 12.42
CA ASP A 86 -10.48 16.72 11.55
C ASP A 86 -9.12 16.71 10.85
N LEU A 87 -8.06 16.34 11.58
CA LEU A 87 -6.75 16.12 11.00
C LEU A 87 -6.80 15.01 9.94
N ALA A 88 -7.36 13.85 10.30
CA ALA A 88 -7.49 12.71 9.38
C ALA A 88 -8.25 13.08 8.10
N ALA A 89 -9.38 13.76 8.22
CA ALA A 89 -10.17 14.18 7.06
C ALA A 89 -9.42 15.18 6.17
N GLY A 90 -8.67 16.10 6.76
CA GLY A 90 -7.85 17.07 6.04
C GLY A 90 -6.71 16.40 5.24
N GLU A 91 -5.98 15.50 5.87
CA GLU A 91 -4.85 14.80 5.23
C GLU A 91 -5.33 13.75 4.21
N GLU A 92 -6.44 13.06 4.45
CA GLU A 92 -7.06 12.19 3.45
C GLU A 92 -7.49 12.98 2.21
N ALA A 93 -8.08 14.17 2.39
CA ALA A 93 -8.44 15.02 1.27
C ALA A 93 -7.23 15.52 0.48
N ARG A 94 -6.08 15.78 1.15
CA ARG A 94 -4.80 16.11 0.48
C ARG A 94 -4.29 14.92 -0.33
N PHE A 95 -4.23 13.74 0.30
CA PHE A 95 -3.84 12.50 -0.37
C PHE A 95 -4.67 12.25 -1.64
N ASN A 96 -6.00 12.35 -1.53
CA ASN A 96 -6.89 12.09 -2.67
C ASN A 96 -6.63 13.08 -3.82
N ARG A 97 -6.43 14.38 -3.53
CA ARG A 97 -6.08 15.38 -4.57
C ARG A 97 -4.73 15.08 -5.23
N ASP A 98 -3.76 14.61 -4.47
CA ASP A 98 -2.44 14.28 -5.01
C ASP A 98 -2.51 13.02 -5.90
N MET A 99 -3.23 12.00 -5.47
CA MET A 99 -3.41 10.76 -6.25
C MET A 99 -4.28 10.98 -7.51
N GLU A 100 -5.30 11.81 -7.43
CA GLU A 100 -6.10 12.24 -8.59
C GLU A 100 -5.24 12.99 -9.60
N ALA A 101 -4.40 13.91 -9.14
CA ALA A 101 -3.48 14.63 -10.02
C ALA A 101 -2.46 13.71 -10.71
N LEU A 102 -2.06 12.62 -10.05
CA LEU A 102 -1.22 11.57 -10.62
C LEU A 102 -2.01 10.55 -11.47
N GLU A 103 -3.29 10.82 -11.79
CA GLU A 103 -4.16 9.98 -12.62
C GLU A 103 -4.37 8.55 -12.05
N MET A 104 -4.32 8.39 -10.72
CA MET A 104 -4.58 7.11 -10.08
C MET A 104 -6.07 6.75 -10.16
N LEU A 105 -6.38 5.50 -10.49
CA LEU A 105 -7.75 4.98 -10.47
C LEU A 105 -8.36 5.05 -9.06
N PRO A 106 -9.65 5.39 -8.95
CA PRO A 106 -10.33 5.36 -7.66
C PRO A 106 -10.36 3.94 -7.09
N ALA A 107 -10.25 3.83 -5.77
CA ALA A 107 -10.46 2.55 -5.10
C ALA A 107 -11.93 2.14 -5.19
N TYR A 108 -12.21 0.83 -5.17
CA TYR A 108 -13.57 0.31 -5.06
C TYR A 108 -14.23 0.74 -3.74
N SER A 109 -13.45 0.74 -2.66
CA SER A 109 -13.88 1.17 -1.32
C SER A 109 -12.68 1.70 -0.54
N THR A 110 -12.91 2.73 0.30
CA THR A 110 -11.91 3.31 1.20
C THR A 110 -12.44 3.29 2.64
N PRO A 111 -12.57 2.10 3.27
CA PRO A 111 -13.13 1.98 4.60
C PRO A 111 -12.21 2.59 5.66
N ARG A 112 -12.81 3.21 6.69
CA ARG A 112 -12.12 3.77 7.85
C ARG A 112 -12.18 2.82 9.03
N ALA A 113 -11.10 2.72 9.80
CA ALA A 113 -11.03 1.91 11.00
C ALA A 113 -12.09 2.33 12.03
N SER A 114 -12.28 3.65 12.25
CA SER A 114 -13.28 4.18 13.17
C SER A 114 -14.72 3.75 12.84
N SER A 115 -15.03 3.54 11.56
CA SER A 115 -16.36 3.09 11.12
C SER A 115 -16.56 1.58 11.21
N ALA A 116 -15.51 0.81 11.50
CA ALA A 116 -15.50 -0.65 11.47
C ALA A 116 -15.33 -1.31 12.85
N ILE A 117 -15.41 -0.55 13.93
CA ILE A 117 -15.18 -1.04 15.31
C ILE A 117 -16.03 -2.27 15.64
N THR A 118 -17.28 -2.31 15.18
CA THR A 118 -18.16 -3.48 15.40
C THR A 118 -17.62 -4.74 14.70
N ASP A 119 -17.10 -4.59 13.48
CA ASP A 119 -16.55 -5.70 12.71
C ASP A 119 -15.20 -6.15 13.30
N ILE A 120 -14.38 -5.19 13.73
CA ILE A 120 -13.11 -5.46 14.44
C ILE A 120 -13.38 -6.24 15.74
N ARG A 121 -14.35 -5.82 16.57
CA ARG A 121 -14.70 -6.55 17.80
C ARG A 121 -15.20 -7.97 17.52
N LYS A 122 -16.01 -8.15 16.46
CA LYS A 122 -16.45 -9.49 16.05
C LYS A 122 -15.27 -10.35 15.62
N PHE A 123 -14.34 -9.77 14.85
CA PHE A 123 -13.15 -10.48 14.40
C PHE A 123 -12.27 -10.91 15.59
N ILE A 124 -12.02 -10.02 16.55
CA ILE A 124 -11.30 -10.34 17.80
C ILE A 124 -12.01 -11.48 18.56
N GLY A 125 -13.34 -11.43 18.66
CA GLY A 125 -14.14 -12.49 19.26
C GLY A 125 -13.91 -13.86 18.59
N LEU A 126 -13.88 -13.92 17.26
CA LEU A 126 -13.58 -15.15 16.52
C LEU A 126 -12.18 -15.70 16.86
N VAL A 127 -11.17 -14.83 16.93
CA VAL A 127 -9.79 -15.24 17.27
C VAL A 127 -9.70 -15.75 18.71
N LEU A 128 -10.39 -15.09 19.67
CA LEU A 128 -10.49 -15.50 21.06
C LEU A 128 -11.21 -16.87 21.21
N ASP A 129 -12.36 -17.02 20.58
CA ASP A 129 -13.19 -18.25 20.64
C ASP A 129 -12.44 -19.46 20.10
N ARG A 130 -11.56 -19.24 19.12
CA ARG A 130 -10.72 -20.29 18.54
C ARG A 130 -9.43 -20.54 19.33
N GLY A 131 -9.17 -19.77 20.39
CA GLY A 131 -8.03 -19.96 21.29
C GLY A 131 -6.69 -19.43 20.76
N PHE A 132 -6.69 -18.56 19.75
CA PHE A 132 -5.48 -17.92 19.19
C PHE A 132 -5.14 -16.58 19.87
N ALA A 133 -5.98 -16.11 20.76
CA ALA A 133 -5.75 -14.87 21.51
C ALA A 133 -6.05 -15.06 23.00
N TYR A 134 -5.61 -14.11 23.81
CA TYR A 134 -5.87 -14.06 25.25
C TYR A 134 -6.08 -12.62 25.71
N ALA A 135 -6.95 -12.46 26.69
CA ALA A 135 -7.22 -11.17 27.32
C ALA A 135 -6.47 -11.05 28.67
N VAL A 136 -5.86 -9.92 28.91
CA VAL A 136 -5.15 -9.59 30.15
C VAL A 136 -5.10 -8.08 30.35
N GLY A 137 -5.43 -7.59 31.56
CA GLY A 137 -5.31 -6.18 31.91
C GLY A 137 -6.14 -5.21 31.05
N GLY A 138 -7.24 -5.67 30.44
CA GLY A 138 -8.06 -4.87 29.51
C GLY A 138 -7.54 -4.88 28.08
N SER A 139 -6.40 -5.53 27.82
CA SER A 139 -5.85 -5.75 26.47
C SER A 139 -6.18 -7.15 25.98
N VAL A 140 -6.15 -7.31 24.64
CA VAL A 140 -6.21 -8.61 23.96
C VAL A 140 -4.99 -8.74 23.08
N TYR A 141 -4.25 -9.82 23.26
CA TYR A 141 -3.06 -10.17 22.48
C TYR A 141 -3.32 -11.42 21.63
N PHE A 142 -2.80 -11.40 20.41
CA PHE A 142 -2.69 -12.60 19.59
C PHE A 142 -1.50 -13.44 20.06
N ASP A 143 -1.70 -14.73 20.22
CA ASP A 143 -0.69 -15.70 20.65
C ASP A 143 0.00 -16.30 19.40
N VAL A 144 1.15 -15.73 19.01
CA VAL A 144 1.89 -16.17 17.82
C VAL A 144 2.38 -17.61 17.93
N THR A 145 2.52 -18.14 19.14
CA THR A 145 2.99 -19.53 19.36
C THR A 145 1.98 -20.59 18.90
N LYS A 146 0.72 -20.17 18.65
CA LYS A 146 -0.35 -21.01 18.13
C LYS A 146 -0.32 -21.14 16.60
N VAL A 147 0.50 -20.35 15.90
CA VAL A 147 0.59 -20.32 14.44
C VAL A 147 1.99 -20.77 14.01
N PRO A 148 2.18 -22.06 13.72
CA PRO A 148 3.50 -22.58 13.31
C PRO A 148 4.07 -21.93 12.05
N THR A 149 3.18 -21.36 11.20
CA THR A 149 3.53 -20.69 9.95
C THR A 149 3.83 -19.19 10.12
N PHE A 150 3.88 -18.68 11.38
CA PHE A 150 4.25 -17.28 11.64
C PHE A 150 5.70 -17.03 11.24
N GLY A 151 5.93 -16.08 10.33
CA GLY A 151 7.22 -15.79 9.71
C GLY A 151 7.36 -16.26 8.26
N GLU A 152 6.36 -16.95 7.69
CA GLU A 152 6.42 -17.45 6.30
C GLU A 152 6.12 -16.38 5.23
N VAL A 153 5.56 -15.23 5.57
CA VAL A 153 5.46 -14.10 4.63
C VAL A 153 6.77 -13.34 4.58
N SER A 154 7.36 -13.06 5.75
CA SER A 154 8.55 -12.23 5.88
C SER A 154 9.85 -13.00 5.66
N HIS A 155 9.90 -14.28 6.05
CA HIS A 155 11.11 -15.11 6.09
C HIS A 155 12.24 -14.50 6.92
N TYR A 156 11.92 -13.65 7.89
CA TYR A 156 12.91 -13.08 8.80
C TYR A 156 13.30 -14.04 9.91
N SER A 157 14.53 -13.94 10.37
CA SER A 157 14.97 -14.64 11.58
C SER A 157 14.20 -14.10 12.80
N HIS A 158 14.16 -14.88 13.88
CA HIS A 158 13.52 -14.45 15.12
C HIS A 158 14.10 -13.12 15.64
N GLU A 159 15.41 -12.92 15.53
CA GLU A 159 16.10 -11.69 15.92
C GLU A 159 15.67 -10.49 15.07
N GLN A 160 15.57 -10.68 13.75
CA GLN A 160 15.08 -9.65 12.83
C GLN A 160 13.61 -9.31 13.13
N MET A 161 12.78 -10.31 13.40
CA MET A 161 11.37 -10.08 13.78
C MET A 161 11.25 -9.25 15.07
N LEU A 162 12.04 -9.56 16.09
CA LEU A 162 12.06 -8.76 17.34
C LEU A 162 12.53 -7.33 17.09
N GLU A 163 13.56 -7.14 16.28
CA GLU A 163 14.08 -5.81 15.96
C GLU A 163 13.04 -4.98 15.20
N PHE A 164 12.45 -5.53 14.13
CA PHE A 164 11.42 -4.82 13.38
C PHE A 164 10.14 -4.59 14.18
N ALA A 165 9.76 -5.50 15.09
CA ALA A 165 8.66 -5.26 16.00
C ALA A 165 8.90 -4.03 16.88
N ARG A 166 10.10 -3.89 17.46
CA ARG A 166 10.49 -2.70 18.26
C ARG A 166 10.45 -1.42 17.44
N GLN A 167 11.04 -1.44 16.25
CA GLN A 167 11.13 -0.27 15.37
C GLN A 167 9.76 0.22 14.87
N ARG A 168 8.76 -0.67 14.85
CA ARG A 168 7.45 -0.42 14.22
C ARG A 168 6.29 -0.46 15.21
N GLY A 169 6.53 -0.03 16.43
CA GLY A 169 5.52 0.20 17.46
C GLY A 169 5.12 -1.02 18.30
N GLY A 170 5.71 -2.21 18.04
CA GLY A 170 5.49 -3.37 18.90
C GLY A 170 6.28 -3.27 20.20
N ASN A 171 5.59 -3.28 21.35
CA ASN A 171 6.27 -3.38 22.66
C ASN A 171 6.63 -4.84 22.94
N VAL A 172 7.85 -5.25 22.58
CA VAL A 172 8.34 -6.63 22.78
C VAL A 172 8.66 -6.95 24.24
N ASP A 173 8.83 -5.92 25.07
CA ASP A 173 9.17 -6.03 26.49
C ASP A 173 7.93 -5.86 27.42
N ASP A 174 6.72 -5.85 26.83
CA ASP A 174 5.47 -5.77 27.57
C ASP A 174 5.30 -7.00 28.50
N PRO A 175 5.24 -6.80 29.82
CA PRO A 175 5.14 -7.90 30.78
C PRO A 175 3.82 -8.67 30.73
N GLN A 176 2.80 -8.17 30.02
CA GLN A 176 1.53 -8.83 29.81
C GLN A 176 1.58 -9.85 28.66
N LYS A 177 2.57 -9.75 27.77
CA LYS A 177 2.75 -10.69 26.67
C LYS A 177 3.31 -12.03 27.15
N ARG A 178 2.82 -13.11 26.56
CA ARG A 178 3.34 -14.47 26.80
C ARG A 178 4.58 -14.76 25.94
N ASN A 179 4.63 -14.15 24.74
CA ASN A 179 5.76 -14.18 23.82
C ASN A 179 6.05 -12.74 23.36
N PRO A 180 7.31 -12.31 23.24
CA PRO A 180 7.68 -10.96 22.81
C PRO A 180 7.07 -10.54 21.48
N LEU A 181 6.81 -11.49 20.56
CA LEU A 181 6.19 -11.25 19.26
C LEU A 181 4.66 -11.27 19.28
N ASP A 182 4.03 -11.59 20.43
CA ASP A 182 2.57 -11.45 20.54
C ASP A 182 2.19 -10.01 20.26
N PHE A 183 1.13 -9.80 19.48
CA PHE A 183 0.74 -8.48 19.05
C PHE A 183 -0.66 -8.09 19.52
N VAL A 184 -0.86 -6.80 19.68
CA VAL A 184 -2.08 -6.23 20.24
C VAL A 184 -3.21 -6.32 19.23
N LEU A 185 -4.34 -6.90 19.63
CA LEU A 185 -5.61 -6.84 18.89
C LEU A 185 -6.52 -5.73 19.44
N TRP A 186 -6.42 -5.48 20.75
CA TRP A 186 -7.18 -4.46 21.48
C TRP A 186 -6.39 -3.99 22.69
N HIS A 187 -6.48 -2.71 23.04
CA HIS A 187 -5.87 -2.17 24.25
C HIS A 187 -6.66 -0.99 24.81
N PRO A 188 -6.53 -0.69 26.13
CA PRO A 188 -7.11 0.50 26.73
C PRO A 188 -6.66 1.77 26.02
N SER A 189 -7.56 2.73 25.89
CA SER A 189 -7.27 4.08 25.40
C SER A 189 -6.79 5.00 26.51
N ALA A 190 -6.00 6.01 26.17
CA ALA A 190 -5.75 7.13 27.06
C ALA A 190 -7.01 8.00 27.20
N ASP A 191 -7.03 8.88 28.22
CA ASP A 191 -8.21 9.69 28.56
C ASP A 191 -8.69 10.61 27.42
N ASP A 192 -7.78 11.01 26.55
CA ASP A 192 -8.02 11.91 25.42
C ASP A 192 -8.13 11.17 24.06
N GLU A 193 -8.10 9.85 24.08
CA GLU A 193 -8.25 8.99 22.90
C GLU A 193 -9.66 8.42 22.79
N PRO A 194 -10.12 8.08 21.57
CA PRO A 194 -11.39 7.40 21.41
C PRO A 194 -11.36 6.03 22.08
N ALA A 195 -12.45 5.68 22.76
CA ALA A 195 -12.61 4.38 23.40
C ALA A 195 -13.99 3.81 23.07
N TRP A 196 -14.04 2.51 22.86
CA TRP A 196 -15.27 1.75 22.63
C TRP A 196 -15.41 0.61 23.62
N ASP A 197 -16.63 0.35 24.07
CA ASP A 197 -16.88 -0.75 24.97
C ASP A 197 -16.71 -2.10 24.30
N ALA A 198 -16.01 -3.01 24.96
CA ALA A 198 -15.85 -4.39 24.56
C ALA A 198 -16.00 -5.33 25.75
N THR A 199 -16.25 -6.61 25.53
CA THR A 199 -16.42 -7.61 26.61
C THR A 199 -15.16 -7.82 27.43
N TRP A 200 -14.01 -7.48 26.89
CA TRP A 200 -12.68 -7.58 27.52
C TRP A 200 -12.18 -6.25 28.09
N GLY A 201 -12.92 -5.17 27.92
CA GLY A 201 -12.60 -3.84 28.45
C GLY A 201 -12.85 -2.72 27.45
N SER A 202 -13.07 -1.50 27.95
CA SER A 202 -13.15 -0.30 27.11
C SER A 202 -11.77 0.06 26.55
N GLY A 203 -11.71 0.45 25.25
CA GLY A 203 -10.44 0.74 24.58
C GLY A 203 -10.58 0.88 23.08
N ARG A 204 -9.52 0.58 22.36
CA ARG A 204 -9.41 0.71 20.89
C ARG A 204 -8.66 -0.47 20.25
N PRO A 205 -8.83 -0.68 18.92
CA PRO A 205 -8.10 -1.72 18.21
C PRO A 205 -6.61 -1.45 18.17
N GLY A 206 -5.84 -2.53 18.05
CA GLY A 206 -4.47 -2.47 17.60
C GLY A 206 -4.41 -2.29 16.07
N TRP A 207 -3.29 -1.80 15.56
CA TRP A 207 -3.14 -1.46 14.15
C TRP A 207 -3.38 -2.64 13.18
N HIS A 208 -2.87 -3.83 13.48
CA HIS A 208 -2.91 -4.96 12.54
C HIS A 208 -4.31 -5.53 12.33
N ILE A 209 -5.18 -5.47 13.35
CA ILE A 209 -6.52 -6.06 13.27
C ILE A 209 -7.47 -5.29 12.38
N GLU A 210 -7.22 -4.00 12.20
CA GLU A 210 -8.06 -3.12 11.40
C GLU A 210 -8.13 -3.60 9.95
N CYS A 211 -6.97 -3.79 9.30
CA CYS A 211 -6.89 -4.21 7.91
C CYS A 211 -7.51 -5.61 7.70
N SER A 212 -7.24 -6.56 8.61
CA SER A 212 -7.84 -7.89 8.53
C SER A 212 -9.37 -7.87 8.62
N ALA A 213 -9.92 -7.09 9.56
CA ALA A 213 -11.37 -6.96 9.71
C ALA A 213 -12.02 -6.27 8.50
N LEU A 214 -11.37 -5.24 7.97
CA LEU A 214 -11.84 -4.51 6.79
C LEU A 214 -11.76 -5.36 5.52
N ALA A 215 -10.66 -6.11 5.33
CA ALA A 215 -10.52 -7.05 4.21
C ALA A 215 -11.60 -8.12 4.25
N LEU A 216 -11.81 -8.76 5.41
CA LEU A 216 -12.87 -9.76 5.59
C LEU A 216 -14.26 -9.21 5.28
N ARG A 217 -14.57 -8.00 5.76
CA ARG A 217 -15.86 -7.35 5.55
C ARG A 217 -16.14 -7.03 4.09
N ASP A 218 -15.15 -6.43 3.39
CA ASP A 218 -15.36 -5.85 2.06
C ASP A 218 -15.04 -6.84 0.92
N LEU A 219 -14.17 -7.82 1.16
CA LEU A 219 -13.68 -8.74 0.13
C LEU A 219 -13.90 -10.23 0.47
N GLY A 220 -14.16 -10.58 1.74
CA GLY A 220 -14.35 -11.97 2.17
C GLY A 220 -13.10 -12.61 2.76
N THR A 221 -13.16 -13.94 2.98
CA THR A 221 -12.13 -14.70 3.72
C THR A 221 -10.82 -14.86 2.97
N THR A 222 -10.88 -14.90 1.63
CA THR A 222 -9.72 -15.12 0.75
C THR A 222 -9.68 -14.07 -0.34
N ILE A 223 -8.54 -13.38 -0.47
CA ILE A 223 -8.31 -12.37 -1.49
C ILE A 223 -7.24 -12.80 -2.49
N ASP A 224 -7.31 -12.28 -3.72
CA ASP A 224 -6.39 -12.69 -4.78
C ASP A 224 -5.01 -12.06 -4.61
N LEU A 225 -4.95 -10.78 -4.17
CA LEU A 225 -3.70 -10.07 -3.95
C LEU A 225 -3.80 -9.13 -2.75
N HIS A 226 -2.77 -9.14 -1.91
CA HIS A 226 -2.57 -8.19 -0.83
C HIS A 226 -1.21 -7.53 -0.93
N GLY A 227 -1.15 -6.23 -0.63
CA GLY A 227 0.11 -5.53 -0.67
C GLY A 227 0.15 -4.16 -0.03
N GLY A 228 1.35 -3.58 -0.10
CA GLY A 228 1.73 -2.29 0.46
C GLY A 228 3.21 -2.01 0.21
N GLY A 229 3.80 -1.12 0.98
CA GLY A 229 5.25 -0.93 1.00
C GLY A 229 5.98 -2.14 1.60
N SER A 230 7.23 -2.34 1.25
CA SER A 230 8.05 -3.47 1.76
C SER A 230 8.27 -3.41 3.28
N ASP A 231 8.09 -2.25 3.89
CA ASP A 231 8.12 -2.10 5.34
C ASP A 231 6.90 -2.73 6.05
N LEU A 232 5.81 -2.99 5.34
CA LEU A 232 4.63 -3.67 5.87
C LEU A 232 4.77 -5.20 5.88
N ILE A 233 5.74 -5.79 5.17
CA ILE A 233 5.95 -7.25 5.16
C ILE A 233 5.94 -7.79 6.59
N PHE A 234 6.67 -7.12 7.51
CA PHE A 234 6.70 -7.44 8.92
C PHE A 234 6.74 -6.14 9.76
N PRO A 235 5.97 -6.02 10.86
CA PRO A 235 5.08 -7.06 11.40
C PRO A 235 3.71 -7.13 10.74
N HIS A 236 3.28 -6.08 9.99
CA HIS A 236 1.87 -5.84 9.66
C HIS A 236 1.22 -6.99 8.87
N HIS A 237 1.74 -7.31 7.69
CA HIS A 237 1.17 -8.35 6.82
C HIS A 237 1.36 -9.77 7.39
N GLU A 238 2.46 -10.02 8.10
CA GLU A 238 2.64 -11.28 8.83
C GLU A 238 1.57 -11.45 9.91
N CYS A 239 1.28 -10.39 10.69
CA CYS A 239 0.24 -10.39 11.71
C CYS A 239 -1.16 -10.51 11.09
N GLU A 240 -1.42 -9.80 9.97
CA GLU A 240 -2.69 -9.90 9.27
C GLU A 240 -2.97 -11.32 8.76
N ARG A 241 -1.96 -11.98 8.15
CA ARG A 241 -2.08 -13.37 7.74
C ARG A 241 -2.41 -14.26 8.92
N ALA A 242 -1.62 -14.18 9.99
CA ALA A 242 -1.77 -15.03 11.16
C ALA A 242 -3.16 -14.92 11.78
N GLN A 243 -3.64 -13.70 12.02
CA GLN A 243 -4.94 -13.47 12.65
C GLN A 243 -6.12 -13.79 11.72
N SER A 244 -6.00 -13.51 10.41
CA SER A 244 -7.07 -13.78 9.45
C SER A 244 -7.27 -15.30 9.23
N GLU A 245 -6.18 -16.05 9.06
CA GLU A 245 -6.23 -17.51 8.93
C GLU A 245 -6.66 -18.18 10.26
N ALA A 246 -6.24 -17.64 11.41
CA ALA A 246 -6.73 -18.09 12.70
C ALA A 246 -8.24 -17.85 12.88
N ALA A 247 -8.76 -16.68 12.45
CA ALA A 247 -10.17 -16.32 12.57
C ALA A 247 -11.07 -17.14 11.64
N THR A 248 -10.63 -17.43 10.43
CA THR A 248 -11.46 -18.03 9.38
C THR A 248 -11.22 -19.54 9.18
N GLY A 249 -9.98 -19.98 9.33
CA GLY A 249 -9.53 -21.32 8.96
C GLY A 249 -9.25 -21.49 7.46
N GLU A 250 -9.31 -20.39 6.71
CA GLU A 250 -9.10 -20.34 5.27
C GLU A 250 -7.80 -19.59 4.94
N THR A 251 -7.21 -19.84 3.78
CA THR A 251 -6.08 -19.04 3.27
C THR A 251 -6.52 -17.59 3.07
N PHE A 252 -5.84 -16.65 3.71
CA PHE A 252 -6.20 -15.24 3.63
C PHE A 252 -5.83 -14.64 2.28
N VAL A 253 -4.59 -14.80 1.83
CA VAL A 253 -4.05 -14.15 0.62
C VAL A 253 -3.43 -15.18 -0.31
N LYS A 254 -3.80 -15.14 -1.59
CA LYS A 254 -3.22 -16.01 -2.62
C LYS A 254 -1.89 -15.50 -3.15
N HIS A 255 -1.68 -14.17 -3.16
CA HIS A 255 -0.48 -13.54 -3.70
C HIS A 255 -0.09 -12.29 -2.90
N TRP A 256 1.13 -12.26 -2.37
CA TRP A 256 1.68 -11.13 -1.62
C TRP A 256 2.61 -10.30 -2.50
N MET A 257 2.28 -9.04 -2.71
CA MET A 257 3.08 -8.11 -3.50
C MET A 257 3.52 -6.92 -2.65
N HIS A 258 4.80 -6.54 -2.72
CA HIS A 258 5.34 -5.40 -1.98
C HIS A 258 6.15 -4.48 -2.85
N VAL A 259 5.99 -3.18 -2.65
CA VAL A 259 6.73 -2.14 -3.36
C VAL A 259 7.91 -1.70 -2.51
N ALA A 260 9.08 -1.64 -3.13
CA ALA A 260 10.33 -1.24 -2.48
C ALA A 260 10.30 0.23 -2.01
N MET A 261 11.17 0.54 -1.06
CA MET A 261 11.23 1.86 -0.44
C MET A 261 11.94 2.89 -1.33
N VAL A 262 11.55 4.15 -1.15
CA VAL A 262 12.19 5.31 -1.79
C VAL A 262 13.15 5.94 -0.79
N PHE A 263 14.36 6.22 -1.25
CA PHE A 263 15.44 6.83 -0.46
C PHE A 263 15.68 8.28 -0.90
N LYS A 264 16.31 9.05 -0.04
CA LYS A 264 16.88 10.36 -0.35
C LYS A 264 18.09 10.60 0.54
N ASP A 265 19.19 11.04 -0.07
CA ASP A 265 20.46 11.31 0.61
C ASP A 265 21.02 10.04 1.32
N GLY A 266 20.85 8.86 0.70
CA GLY A 266 21.26 7.56 1.23
C GLY A 266 20.43 6.98 2.37
N GLU A 267 19.35 7.68 2.76
CA GLU A 267 18.48 7.27 3.86
C GLU A 267 17.04 7.05 3.36
N LYS A 268 16.33 6.08 3.94
CA LYS A 268 14.90 5.91 3.68
C LYS A 268 14.18 7.21 3.94
N MET A 269 13.30 7.64 3.01
CA MET A 269 12.43 8.80 3.26
C MET A 269 11.62 8.57 4.53
N SER A 270 11.81 9.42 5.53
CA SER A 270 11.08 9.38 6.79
C SER A 270 10.92 10.77 7.38
N LYS A 271 9.85 10.94 8.16
CA LYS A 271 9.55 12.21 8.83
C LYS A 271 10.58 12.60 9.87
N SER A 272 11.09 11.62 10.61
CA SER A 272 12.10 11.84 11.65
C SER A 272 13.41 12.41 11.09
N LEU A 273 13.73 12.13 9.83
CA LEU A 273 14.92 12.63 9.14
C LEU A 273 14.66 13.95 8.39
N GLY A 274 13.39 14.34 8.21
CA GLY A 274 13.03 15.56 7.49
C GLY A 274 13.41 15.53 6.00
N ASN A 275 13.65 14.34 5.42
CA ASN A 275 14.09 14.12 4.04
C ASN A 275 12.95 13.79 3.08
N LEU A 276 11.70 14.11 3.44
CA LEU A 276 10.54 13.81 2.61
C LEU A 276 10.46 14.72 1.38
N VAL A 277 10.01 14.14 0.27
CA VAL A 277 9.64 14.85 -0.95
C VAL A 277 8.13 14.75 -1.11
N PHE A 278 7.43 15.87 -1.07
CA PHE A 278 5.98 15.93 -1.09
C PHE A 278 5.42 16.08 -2.51
N VAL A 279 4.39 15.31 -2.81
CA VAL A 279 3.74 15.31 -4.13
C VAL A 279 3.09 16.67 -4.42
N ASP A 280 2.42 17.26 -3.43
CA ASP A 280 1.77 18.58 -3.56
C ASP A 280 2.77 19.71 -3.91
N GLN A 281 3.99 19.64 -3.38
CA GLN A 281 5.06 20.58 -3.72
C GLN A 281 5.57 20.37 -5.15
N LEU A 282 5.82 19.11 -5.54
CA LEU A 282 6.30 18.81 -6.88
C LEU A 282 5.31 19.24 -7.96
N ARG A 283 4.01 19.00 -7.75
CA ARG A 283 2.97 19.37 -8.73
C ARG A 283 2.74 20.88 -8.89
N THR A 284 3.28 21.72 -8.00
CA THR A 284 3.31 23.17 -8.22
C THR A 284 4.37 23.60 -9.23
N LEU A 285 5.37 22.76 -9.47
CA LEU A 285 6.53 23.05 -10.31
C LEU A 285 6.53 22.23 -11.61
N TRP A 286 5.92 21.05 -11.58
CA TRP A 286 5.99 20.06 -12.66
C TRP A 286 4.61 19.53 -13.04
N ASP A 287 4.47 19.13 -14.30
CA ASP A 287 3.28 18.40 -14.75
C ASP A 287 3.16 17.09 -13.93
N PRO A 288 2.00 16.80 -13.32
CA PRO A 288 1.83 15.60 -12.50
C PRO A 288 2.14 14.29 -13.24
N ARG A 289 1.92 14.25 -14.57
CA ARG A 289 2.28 13.09 -15.41
C ARG A 289 3.78 12.84 -15.42
N SER A 290 4.60 13.92 -15.37
CA SER A 290 6.06 13.80 -15.23
C SER A 290 6.46 13.21 -13.88
N ILE A 291 5.74 13.55 -12.79
CA ILE A 291 5.97 12.96 -11.47
C ILE A 291 5.66 11.47 -11.50
N ARG A 292 4.54 11.09 -12.12
CA ARG A 292 4.19 9.68 -12.32
C ARG A 292 5.27 8.94 -13.11
N ILE A 293 5.74 9.49 -14.23
CA ILE A 293 6.82 8.90 -15.03
C ILE A 293 8.11 8.75 -14.21
N ALA A 294 8.49 9.76 -13.40
CA ALA A 294 9.67 9.70 -12.54
C ALA A 294 9.62 8.55 -11.51
N ILE A 295 8.42 8.24 -11.01
CA ILE A 295 8.23 7.12 -10.08
C ILE A 295 8.33 5.78 -10.82
N ILE A 296 7.58 5.62 -11.91
CA ILE A 296 7.44 4.33 -12.59
C ILE A 296 8.61 3.99 -13.54
N GLU A 297 9.61 4.86 -13.68
CA GLU A 297 10.85 4.53 -14.38
C GLU A 297 11.74 3.57 -13.57
N HIS A 298 11.38 3.31 -12.31
CA HIS A 298 12.00 2.34 -11.44
C HIS A 298 11.15 1.06 -11.40
N HIS A 299 11.79 -0.09 -11.21
CA HIS A 299 11.05 -1.33 -11.01
C HIS A 299 10.48 -1.37 -9.58
N TYR A 300 9.23 -1.80 -9.39
CA TYR A 300 8.54 -1.75 -8.09
C TYR A 300 9.27 -2.50 -6.95
N ARG A 301 10.09 -3.50 -7.26
CA ARG A 301 10.87 -4.28 -6.28
C ARG A 301 12.26 -3.72 -6.02
N THR A 302 12.67 -2.68 -6.74
CA THR A 302 14.01 -2.10 -6.60
C THR A 302 13.94 -0.84 -5.76
N GLU A 303 14.71 -0.81 -4.67
CA GLU A 303 14.93 0.44 -3.93
C GLU A 303 15.59 1.47 -4.82
N TRP A 304 15.13 2.70 -4.75
CA TRP A 304 15.65 3.77 -5.58
C TRP A 304 15.76 5.07 -4.81
N GLU A 305 16.64 5.94 -5.27
CA GLU A 305 16.93 7.19 -4.63
C GLU A 305 16.37 8.35 -5.43
N TRP A 306 15.66 9.23 -4.72
CA TRP A 306 15.23 10.49 -5.30
C TRP A 306 16.40 11.43 -5.49
N ASP A 307 16.56 11.96 -6.70
CA ASP A 307 17.44 13.07 -7.01
C ASP A 307 16.73 14.13 -7.88
N GLU A 308 17.25 15.37 -7.88
CA GLU A 308 16.62 16.48 -8.58
C GLU A 308 16.68 16.35 -10.13
N THR A 309 17.50 15.45 -10.66
CA THR A 309 17.62 15.22 -12.11
C THR A 309 16.48 14.37 -12.67
N LEU A 310 15.75 13.66 -11.80
CA LEU A 310 14.59 12.85 -12.19
C LEU A 310 13.50 13.67 -12.86
N MET A 311 13.15 14.82 -12.31
CA MET A 311 12.04 15.63 -12.82
C MET A 311 12.31 16.26 -14.19
N PRO A 312 13.47 16.90 -14.47
CA PRO A 312 13.80 17.38 -15.81
C PRO A 312 13.80 16.26 -16.86
N ARG A 313 14.32 15.06 -16.52
CA ARG A 313 14.35 13.90 -17.40
C ARG A 313 12.94 13.40 -17.74
N SER A 314 12.11 13.22 -16.73
CA SER A 314 10.72 12.74 -16.90
C SER A 314 9.84 13.75 -17.61
N SER A 315 10.08 15.06 -17.41
CA SER A 315 9.39 16.12 -18.15
C SER A 315 9.79 16.16 -19.62
N ALA A 316 11.07 15.94 -19.95
CA ALA A 316 11.53 15.82 -21.33
C ALA A 316 10.93 14.60 -22.01
N ARG A 317 10.86 13.44 -21.34
CA ARG A 317 10.20 12.22 -21.78
C ARG A 317 8.72 12.47 -22.09
N LEU A 318 7.98 13.09 -21.18
CA LEU A 318 6.57 13.46 -21.39
C LEU A 318 6.39 14.39 -22.61
N THR A 319 7.26 15.39 -22.76
CA THR A 319 7.21 16.32 -23.91
C THR A 319 7.37 15.57 -25.24
N GLN A 320 8.29 14.61 -25.31
CA GLN A 320 8.51 13.77 -26.49
C GLN A 320 7.29 12.89 -26.78
N TRP A 321 6.67 12.30 -25.75
CA TRP A 321 5.47 11.48 -25.90
C TRP A 321 4.29 12.31 -26.42
N VAL A 322 4.06 13.50 -25.88
CA VAL A 322 3.01 14.43 -26.35
C VAL A 322 3.24 14.82 -27.82
N ALA A 323 4.49 15.03 -28.21
CA ALA A 323 4.82 15.40 -29.59
C ALA A 323 4.55 14.25 -30.61
N SER A 324 4.47 13.01 -30.17
CA SER A 324 4.18 11.83 -31.01
C SER A 324 2.68 11.58 -31.23
N VAL A 325 1.80 12.27 -30.50
CA VAL A 325 0.34 12.07 -30.57
C VAL A 325 -0.16 12.36 -31.99
N GLY A 326 -0.98 11.44 -32.53
CA GLY A 326 -1.49 11.53 -33.91
C GLY A 326 -0.52 11.02 -34.97
N GLY A 327 0.62 10.51 -34.59
CA GLY A 327 1.57 9.82 -35.46
C GLY A 327 1.06 8.46 -35.98
N PRO A 328 1.88 7.74 -36.77
CA PRO A 328 1.56 6.40 -37.22
C PRO A 328 1.30 5.44 -36.04
N GLN A 329 0.32 4.56 -36.24
CA GLN A 329 0.04 3.47 -35.30
C GLN A 329 1.04 2.32 -35.47
N SER A 330 1.29 1.57 -34.39
CA SER A 330 2.18 0.40 -34.40
C SER A 330 1.67 -0.67 -33.44
N ASP A 331 2.35 -1.80 -33.36
CA ASP A 331 2.07 -2.88 -32.39
C ASP A 331 2.72 -2.66 -31.01
N LEU A 332 3.12 -1.43 -30.73
CA LEU A 332 3.82 -1.04 -29.47
C LEU A 332 3.04 -1.48 -28.22
N LEU A 333 1.72 -1.27 -28.20
CA LEU A 333 0.88 -1.60 -27.06
C LEU A 333 1.02 -3.07 -26.63
N ASN A 334 1.14 -4.00 -27.58
CA ASN A 334 1.33 -5.42 -27.25
C ASN A 334 2.71 -5.68 -26.64
N SER A 335 3.73 -4.96 -27.06
CA SER A 335 5.07 -5.04 -26.46
C SER A 335 5.07 -4.48 -25.02
N VAL A 336 4.40 -3.35 -24.80
CA VAL A 336 4.22 -2.78 -23.44
C VAL A 336 3.43 -3.72 -22.53
N ARG A 337 2.36 -4.34 -23.03
CA ARG A 337 1.60 -5.38 -22.31
C ARG A 337 2.50 -6.55 -21.90
N ALA A 338 3.40 -6.98 -22.77
CA ALA A 338 4.34 -8.07 -22.47
C ALA A 338 5.33 -7.70 -21.36
N CYS A 339 5.79 -6.44 -21.30
CA CYS A 339 6.59 -5.94 -20.18
C CYS A 339 5.80 -6.00 -18.87
N LEU A 340 4.56 -5.49 -18.85
CA LEU A 340 3.72 -5.50 -17.66
C LEU A 340 3.32 -6.91 -17.20
N ASP A 341 3.19 -7.86 -18.13
CA ASP A 341 2.93 -9.27 -17.82
C ASP A 341 4.16 -9.97 -17.24
N ASN A 342 5.35 -9.39 -17.35
CA ASN A 342 6.60 -9.89 -16.82
C ASN A 342 7.00 -9.10 -15.57
N ASP A 343 6.36 -9.37 -14.45
CA ASP A 343 6.66 -8.80 -13.14
C ASP A 343 6.57 -7.26 -13.10
N LEU A 344 5.58 -6.70 -13.81
CA LEU A 344 5.36 -5.24 -13.94
C LEU A 344 6.64 -4.49 -14.35
N ASP A 345 7.36 -4.96 -15.35
CA ASP A 345 8.56 -4.30 -15.88
C ASP A 345 8.21 -2.95 -16.52
N THR A 346 7.93 -1.96 -15.65
CA THR A 346 7.65 -0.59 -16.07
C THR A 346 8.86 0.11 -16.70
N PRO A 347 10.12 -0.10 -16.24
CA PRO A 347 11.28 0.45 -16.94
C PRO A 347 11.35 0.00 -18.40
N GLY A 348 11.22 -1.31 -18.66
CA GLY A 348 11.22 -1.84 -20.02
C GLY A 348 10.05 -1.31 -20.86
N ALA A 349 8.86 -1.14 -20.26
CA ALA A 349 7.73 -0.51 -20.93
C ALA A 349 8.01 0.94 -21.32
N LEU A 350 8.62 1.73 -20.44
CA LEU A 350 8.98 3.12 -20.71
C LEU A 350 10.03 3.25 -21.81
N ASP A 351 11.04 2.37 -21.83
CA ASP A 351 12.08 2.36 -22.86
C ASP A 351 11.49 2.09 -24.25
N LEU A 352 10.51 1.18 -24.36
CA LEU A 352 9.79 0.91 -25.61
C LEU A 352 8.97 2.11 -26.08
N ILE A 353 8.29 2.80 -25.15
CA ILE A 353 7.51 4.00 -25.44
C ILE A 353 8.43 5.14 -25.91
N ASP A 354 9.55 5.36 -25.25
CA ASP A 354 10.53 6.38 -25.64
C ASP A 354 11.09 6.14 -27.04
N ALA A 355 11.49 4.90 -27.33
CA ALA A 355 12.01 4.53 -28.64
C ALA A 355 10.98 4.76 -29.75
N ALA A 356 9.73 4.43 -29.50
CA ALA A 356 8.63 4.66 -30.46
C ALA A 356 8.35 6.15 -30.66
N ALA A 357 8.23 6.91 -29.56
CA ALA A 357 8.00 8.36 -29.60
C ALA A 357 9.13 9.11 -30.34
N ALA A 358 10.40 8.68 -30.17
CA ALA A 358 11.54 9.25 -30.88
C ALA A 358 11.45 9.10 -32.41
N THR A 359 10.72 8.13 -32.90
CA THR A 359 10.46 7.93 -34.34
C THR A 359 9.14 8.54 -34.81
N GLY A 360 8.41 9.24 -33.93
CA GLY A 360 7.14 9.87 -34.22
C GLY A 360 5.93 8.92 -34.23
N ILE A 361 6.09 7.68 -33.73
CA ILE A 361 4.97 6.73 -33.58
C ILE A 361 4.06 7.20 -32.44
N ASP A 362 2.75 7.15 -32.64
CA ASP A 362 1.77 7.48 -31.61
C ASP A 362 1.85 6.49 -30.43
N VAL A 363 2.18 7.03 -29.26
CA VAL A 363 2.35 6.23 -28.02
C VAL A 363 1.15 6.37 -27.05
N SER A 364 0.08 7.06 -27.44
CA SER A 364 -1.02 7.43 -26.53
C SER A 364 -1.64 6.23 -25.81
N ALA A 365 -1.94 5.15 -26.55
CA ALA A 365 -2.55 3.95 -25.95
C ALA A 365 -1.61 3.25 -24.96
N SER A 366 -0.30 3.24 -25.26
CA SER A 366 0.72 2.64 -24.39
C SER A 366 0.96 3.46 -23.13
N ALA A 367 1.00 4.78 -23.25
CA ALA A 367 1.11 5.70 -22.14
C ALA A 367 -0.12 5.64 -21.23
N ALA A 368 -1.33 5.59 -21.80
CA ALA A 368 -2.58 5.47 -21.04
C ALA A 368 -2.65 4.17 -20.22
N LEU A 369 -2.10 3.07 -20.72
CA LEU A 369 -2.00 1.81 -19.95
C LEU A 369 -1.12 1.97 -18.69
N LEU A 370 -0.12 2.86 -18.74
CA LEU A 370 0.70 3.25 -17.59
C LEU A 370 0.06 4.38 -16.75
N GLY A 371 -1.15 4.82 -17.09
CA GLY A 371 -1.86 5.93 -16.41
C GLY A 371 -1.28 7.30 -16.75
N VAL A 372 -0.72 7.46 -17.94
CA VAL A 372 -0.22 8.75 -18.46
C VAL A 372 -1.07 9.15 -19.65
N GLU A 373 -2.09 9.99 -19.42
CA GLU A 373 -2.95 10.49 -20.50
C GLU A 373 -2.24 11.63 -21.24
N LEU A 374 -2.07 11.44 -22.58
CA LEU A 374 -1.36 12.41 -23.41
C LEU A 374 -2.31 13.48 -23.95
N HIS A 375 -2.45 14.58 -23.19
CA HIS A 375 -3.13 15.79 -23.66
C HIS A 375 -2.14 16.75 -24.31
N THR A 376 -2.62 17.68 -25.15
CA THR A 376 -1.80 18.63 -25.88
C THR A 376 -1.12 19.70 -24.97
N ALA A 377 -1.58 19.89 -23.73
CA ALA A 377 -0.97 20.83 -22.80
C ALA A 377 -0.01 20.10 -21.84
N VAL A 378 1.22 20.57 -21.75
CA VAL A 378 2.23 20.16 -20.76
C VAL A 378 2.47 21.33 -19.81
N GLY A 379 2.24 21.13 -18.52
CA GLY A 379 2.46 22.17 -17.50
C GLY A 379 1.81 21.81 -16.15
N PRO A 380 2.14 22.56 -15.09
CA PRO A 380 1.51 22.42 -13.79
C PRO A 380 -0.01 22.70 -13.86
N ARG A 381 -0.79 21.96 -13.10
CA ARG A 381 -2.25 22.14 -12.95
C ARG A 381 -2.62 22.57 -11.54
#